data_477b50b38bc277786fd5f211c75b542a
#
_entry.id   477b50b38bc277786fd5f211c75b542a
#
_cell.length_a   1.000
_cell.length_b   1.000
_cell.length_c   1.000
_cell.angle_alpha   90.00
_cell.angle_beta   90.00
_cell.angle_gamma   90.00
#
_symmetry.space_group_name_H-M   'P 1'
#
loop_
_entity.id
_entity.type
_entity.pdbx_description
1 polymer ?
#
loop_
_entity_poly.entity_id
_entity_poly.type
_entity_poly.pdbx_seq_one_letter_code
_entity_poly.pdbx_strand_id
1 'polypeptide(L)'
;MMKDNKSTIKNPMSRGDSFEHKKGAVKEKNSKDGDIMALAKKDVISIPPTMSIQKASELMIAHGFRRLPITDPGSGKILGIVTAMDILDFLGGGSKFNIIEKKHNDNFLAAINDPIRSIMTSDVVTMSHKDSVTEAVKVMLDHKIGSIPVLDDEEKIVGIITERDFALSMAGLLTDEIVQDVMITDVLTTTPGTPIESSTKIMVRNNLRRIPVVSGDKLVGIITSTDILKFLGDKEMFSNMTSNSGLDVLNMKISEIMQPNISIIEPLTRLGDLCDLFKEKNIGGAPVVKDDKLVGIITERDILNTILKD
;
A
#
# COMPACT_ATOMS: atom_id res chain seq x y z
N MET A 1 76.28 1.07 24.16
CA MET A 1 75.92 2.50 24.02
C MET A 1 74.46 2.60 23.59
N MET A 2 73.68 3.03 24.59
CA MET A 2 72.56 3.97 24.47
C MET A 2 71.23 3.44 24.02
N LYS A 3 70.20 3.81 24.54
CA LYS A 3 69.66 4.38 25.81
C LYS A 3 68.20 3.97 25.86
N ASP A 4 67.80 3.44 26.98
CA ASP A 4 66.40 3.20 27.33
C ASP A 4 65.57 4.48 27.26
N ASN A 5 64.34 4.38 26.81
CA ASN A 5 63.31 5.35 27.17
C ASN A 5 61.97 4.61 27.38
N LYS A 6 61.72 4.29 28.65
CA LYS A 6 60.39 3.92 29.15
C LYS A 6 59.54 5.17 29.22
N SER A 7 58.40 5.18 28.57
CA SER A 7 57.31 6.12 28.82
C SER A 7 56.12 5.40 29.39
N THR A 8 55.84 5.75 30.60
CA THR A 8 54.82 5.29 31.53
C THR A 8 53.40 5.63 31.00
N ILE A 9 52.60 4.62 30.88
CA ILE A 9 51.15 4.79 30.62
C ILE A 9 50.47 5.10 31.96
N LYS A 10 49.94 6.30 32.11
CA LYS A 10 49.04 6.69 33.20
C LYS A 10 47.61 6.41 32.81
N ASN A 11 46.95 5.55 33.57
CA ASN A 11 45.49 5.39 33.61
C ASN A 11 44.87 6.61 34.31
N PRO A 12 43.79 7.19 33.82
CA PRO A 12 42.90 7.98 34.65
C PRO A 12 41.62 7.20 34.93
N MET A 13 41.39 7.01 36.21
CA MET A 13 40.14 6.53 36.81
C MET A 13 38.95 7.46 36.55
N SER A 14 37.82 6.82 36.34
CA SER A 14 36.48 7.14 36.83
C SER A 14 36.04 8.61 36.93
N ARG A 15 35.10 8.98 36.09
CA ARG A 15 33.98 9.83 36.49
C ARG A 15 32.72 9.32 35.82
N GLY A 16 31.76 8.87 36.62
CA GLY A 16 30.41 8.59 36.24
C GLY A 16 29.75 9.90 35.84
N ASP A 17 29.29 9.97 34.60
CA ASP A 17 28.30 10.95 34.16
C ASP A 17 27.01 10.20 33.89
N SER A 18 26.05 10.45 34.76
CA SER A 18 24.66 10.12 34.65
C SER A 18 24.11 10.71 33.34
N PHE A 19 23.74 9.84 32.41
CA PHE A 19 22.94 10.24 31.26
C PHE A 19 21.54 10.64 31.76
N GLU A 20 21.35 11.90 32.02
CA GLU A 20 20.03 12.50 32.12
C GLU A 20 19.37 12.39 30.73
N HIS A 21 18.33 11.58 30.65
CA HIS A 21 17.37 11.61 29.53
C HIS A 21 16.74 13.01 29.51
N LYS A 22 17.30 13.90 28.71
CA LYS A 22 16.57 15.08 28.26
C LYS A 22 15.41 14.60 27.40
N LYS A 23 14.23 14.49 28.00
CA LYS A 23 12.96 14.58 27.30
C LYS A 23 13.00 15.88 26.50
N GLY A 24 13.24 15.77 25.21
CA GLY A 24 13.16 16.89 24.30
C GLY A 24 11.70 17.36 24.31
N ALA A 25 11.43 18.47 24.99
CA ALA A 25 10.20 19.19 24.88
C ALA A 25 10.02 19.52 23.40
N VAL A 26 9.03 18.89 22.77
CA VAL A 26 8.51 19.33 21.48
C VAL A 26 8.05 20.78 21.71
N LYS A 27 8.80 21.73 21.16
CA LYS A 27 8.38 23.13 21.16
C LYS A 27 7.05 23.17 20.44
N GLU A 28 5.98 23.51 21.14
CA GLU A 28 4.74 23.98 20.55
C GLU A 28 5.07 25.11 19.58
N LYS A 29 5.19 24.75 18.29
CA LYS A 29 5.05 25.73 17.22
C LYS A 29 3.55 25.98 17.13
N ASN A 30 3.15 27.24 17.29
CA ASN A 30 1.86 27.75 16.84
C ASN A 30 1.72 27.51 15.34
N SER A 31 1.46 26.29 14.92
CA SER A 31 1.11 25.94 13.55
C SER A 31 -0.41 25.86 13.49
N LYS A 32 -1.00 26.50 12.50
CA LYS A 32 -2.42 26.38 12.18
C LYS A 32 -2.81 24.95 11.75
N ASP A 33 -1.81 24.08 11.53
CA ASP A 33 -1.96 22.71 11.11
C ASP A 33 -1.99 21.75 12.30
N GLY A 34 -2.81 20.71 12.24
CA GLY A 34 -2.77 19.56 13.14
C GLY A 34 -1.55 18.69 12.89
N ASP A 35 -1.30 17.74 13.78
CA ASP A 35 -0.14 16.84 13.67
C ASP A 35 -0.25 15.83 12.50
N ILE A 36 -1.44 15.63 11.93
CA ILE A 36 -1.66 14.83 10.72
C ILE A 36 -0.73 15.27 9.58
N MET A 37 -0.47 16.58 9.46
CA MET A 37 0.40 17.15 8.43
C MET A 37 1.89 16.84 8.62
N ALA A 38 2.28 16.28 9.77
CA ALA A 38 3.64 15.80 10.01
C ALA A 38 3.91 14.46 9.28
N LEU A 39 2.86 13.64 9.08
CA LEU A 39 2.94 12.36 8.38
C LEU A 39 2.39 12.40 6.94
N ALA A 40 1.44 13.29 6.66
CA ALA A 40 0.83 13.40 5.34
C ALA A 40 1.83 13.79 4.26
N LYS A 41 1.78 13.10 3.13
CA LYS A 41 2.53 13.47 1.92
C LYS A 41 1.86 14.68 1.27
N LYS A 42 2.63 15.75 1.08
CA LYS A 42 2.13 17.04 0.55
C LYS A 42 2.11 17.10 -0.98
N ASP A 43 2.99 16.38 -1.65
CA ASP A 43 3.05 16.33 -3.12
C ASP A 43 2.01 15.36 -3.67
N VAL A 44 0.74 15.77 -3.64
CA VAL A 44 -0.37 14.93 -4.07
C VAL A 44 -0.64 15.11 -5.56
N ILE A 45 -0.48 14.03 -6.32
CA ILE A 45 -0.90 14.00 -7.71
C ILE A 45 -2.39 13.66 -7.75
N SER A 46 -3.19 14.60 -8.28
CA SER A 46 -4.61 14.40 -8.57
C SER A 46 -4.88 14.42 -10.07
N ILE A 47 -6.02 13.88 -10.48
CA ILE A 47 -6.42 13.76 -11.89
C ILE A 47 -7.82 14.33 -12.13
N PRO A 48 -8.12 14.80 -13.36
CA PRO A 48 -9.48 15.24 -13.70
C PRO A 48 -10.42 14.04 -13.91
N PRO A 49 -11.72 14.20 -13.67
CA PRO A 49 -12.72 13.12 -13.82
C PRO A 49 -12.88 12.62 -15.26
N THR A 50 -12.38 13.37 -16.24
CA THR A 50 -12.41 13.05 -17.68
C THR A 50 -11.21 12.23 -18.15
N MET A 51 -10.18 12.01 -17.32
CA MET A 51 -9.06 11.13 -17.66
C MET A 51 -9.57 9.70 -17.89
N SER A 52 -9.01 8.99 -18.88
CA SER A 52 -9.42 7.60 -19.14
C SER A 52 -8.91 6.65 -18.03
N ILE A 53 -9.63 5.52 -17.86
CA ILE A 53 -9.24 4.46 -16.93
C ILE A 53 -7.82 3.97 -17.24
N GLN A 54 -7.52 3.74 -18.54
CA GLN A 54 -6.19 3.34 -18.98
C GLN A 54 -5.11 4.34 -18.53
N LYS A 55 -5.34 5.63 -18.79
CA LYS A 55 -4.35 6.67 -18.45
C LYS A 55 -4.14 6.80 -16.93
N ALA A 56 -5.21 6.67 -16.15
CA ALA A 56 -5.11 6.64 -14.70
C ALA A 56 -4.30 5.43 -14.21
N SER A 57 -4.49 4.25 -14.81
CA SER A 57 -3.71 3.05 -14.50
C SER A 57 -2.22 3.23 -14.84
N GLU A 58 -1.90 3.77 -16.03
CA GLU A 58 -0.53 4.10 -16.43
C GLU A 58 0.14 5.05 -15.43
N LEU A 59 -0.60 6.08 -14.97
CA LEU A 59 -0.09 7.05 -14.00
C LEU A 59 0.18 6.41 -12.63
N MET A 60 -0.73 5.53 -12.16
CA MET A 60 -0.51 4.76 -10.93
C MET A 60 0.77 3.92 -11.02
N ILE A 61 1.00 3.26 -12.14
CA ILE A 61 2.19 2.42 -12.37
C ILE A 61 3.45 3.27 -12.39
N ALA A 62 3.45 4.35 -13.16
CA ALA A 62 4.60 5.22 -13.34
C ALA A 62 5.12 5.83 -12.02
N HIS A 63 4.20 6.12 -11.09
CA HIS A 63 4.54 6.71 -9.79
C HIS A 63 4.53 5.70 -8.62
N GLY A 64 4.22 4.43 -8.86
CA GLY A 64 4.09 3.43 -7.81
C GLY A 64 2.89 3.69 -6.87
N PHE A 65 1.87 4.38 -7.36
CA PHE A 65 0.67 4.71 -6.59
C PHE A 65 -0.38 3.60 -6.70
N ARG A 66 -1.15 3.43 -5.64
CA ARG A 66 -2.30 2.51 -5.58
C ARG A 66 -3.63 3.26 -5.57
N ARG A 67 -3.59 4.60 -5.68
CA ARG A 67 -4.76 5.49 -5.69
C ARG A 67 -4.43 6.86 -6.24
N LEU A 68 -5.44 7.50 -6.79
CA LEU A 68 -5.34 8.88 -7.28
C LEU A 68 -6.61 9.63 -6.85
N PRO A 69 -6.48 10.74 -6.12
CA PRO A 69 -7.56 11.68 -5.91
C PRO A 69 -8.02 12.27 -7.24
N ILE A 70 -9.32 12.50 -7.36
CA ILE A 70 -9.95 13.11 -8.53
C ILE A 70 -10.46 14.47 -8.13
N THR A 71 -10.00 15.51 -8.83
CA THR A 71 -10.33 16.90 -8.50
C THR A 71 -10.99 17.61 -9.67
N ASP A 72 -11.81 18.59 -9.33
CA ASP A 72 -12.33 19.54 -10.31
C ASP A 72 -11.21 20.45 -10.83
N PRO A 73 -10.95 20.50 -12.15
CA PRO A 73 -9.85 21.29 -12.71
C PRO A 73 -9.96 22.80 -12.48
N GLY A 74 -11.18 23.30 -12.27
CA GLY A 74 -11.42 24.74 -12.06
C GLY A 74 -11.25 25.17 -10.61
N SER A 75 -11.85 24.44 -9.68
CA SER A 75 -11.83 24.78 -8.25
C SER A 75 -10.73 24.08 -7.46
N GLY A 76 -10.18 22.97 -7.96
CA GLY A 76 -9.23 22.12 -7.23
C GLY A 76 -9.86 21.27 -6.13
N LYS A 77 -11.18 21.34 -5.95
CA LYS A 77 -11.90 20.55 -4.94
C LYS A 77 -11.94 19.08 -5.28
N ILE A 78 -11.96 18.23 -4.26
CA ILE A 78 -12.06 16.78 -4.44
C ILE A 78 -13.45 16.40 -4.95
N LEU A 79 -13.49 15.56 -5.98
CA LEU A 79 -14.71 15.01 -6.57
C LEU A 79 -14.84 13.50 -6.32
N GLY A 80 -13.73 12.85 -6.02
CA GLY A 80 -13.70 11.41 -5.86
C GLY A 80 -12.28 10.89 -5.63
N ILE A 81 -12.18 9.59 -5.52
CA ILE A 81 -10.92 8.86 -5.48
C ILE A 81 -11.04 7.59 -6.31
N VAL A 82 -10.00 7.25 -7.04
CA VAL A 82 -9.88 5.94 -7.69
C VAL A 82 -8.70 5.17 -7.11
N THR A 83 -8.89 3.90 -6.87
CA THR A 83 -7.89 3.00 -6.33
C THR A 83 -7.59 1.84 -7.28
N ALA A 84 -6.49 1.12 -7.04
CA ALA A 84 -6.22 -0.14 -7.74
C ALA A 84 -7.38 -1.13 -7.62
N MET A 85 -8.07 -1.17 -6.47
CA MET A 85 -9.22 -2.06 -6.25
C MET A 85 -10.42 -1.68 -7.14
N ASP A 86 -10.65 -0.39 -7.41
CA ASP A 86 -11.70 0.06 -8.33
C ASP A 86 -11.43 -0.39 -9.76
N ILE A 87 -10.16 -0.41 -10.15
CA ILE A 87 -9.74 -0.92 -11.46
C ILE A 87 -9.88 -2.45 -11.51
N LEU A 88 -9.53 -3.16 -10.43
CA LEU A 88 -9.77 -4.60 -10.35
C LEU A 88 -11.26 -4.96 -10.38
N ASP A 89 -12.12 -4.18 -9.73
CA ASP A 89 -13.58 -4.34 -9.81
C ASP A 89 -14.06 -4.18 -11.26
N PHE A 90 -13.58 -3.16 -11.96
CA PHE A 90 -13.85 -2.94 -13.39
C PHE A 90 -13.37 -4.11 -14.25
N LEU A 91 -12.27 -4.78 -13.93
CA LEU A 91 -11.71 -5.93 -14.67
C LEU A 91 -12.40 -7.28 -14.46
N GLY A 92 -13.51 -7.32 -13.81
CA GLY A 92 -14.26 -8.55 -13.54
C GLY A 92 -14.32 -8.94 -12.08
N GLY A 93 -13.69 -8.14 -11.17
CA GLY A 93 -13.73 -8.39 -9.73
C GLY A 93 -15.11 -8.20 -9.11
N GLY A 94 -15.92 -7.30 -9.66
CA GLY A 94 -17.20 -6.95 -9.06
C GLY A 94 -18.16 -6.21 -9.99
N SER A 95 -18.93 -5.25 -9.44
CA SER A 95 -20.07 -4.62 -10.13
C SER A 95 -19.67 -3.68 -11.25
N LYS A 96 -18.47 -3.10 -11.21
CA LYS A 96 -17.99 -2.17 -12.26
C LYS A 96 -17.68 -2.87 -13.58
N PHE A 97 -17.56 -4.19 -13.58
CA PHE A 97 -17.43 -5.00 -14.80
C PHE A 97 -18.62 -4.85 -15.76
N ASN A 98 -19.81 -4.52 -15.24
CA ASN A 98 -20.98 -4.19 -16.05
C ASN A 98 -20.73 -3.07 -17.07
N ILE A 99 -19.71 -2.22 -16.88
CA ILE A 99 -19.35 -1.18 -17.86
C ILE A 99 -18.82 -1.84 -19.12
N ILE A 100 -18.00 -2.88 -19.00
CA ILE A 100 -17.49 -3.64 -20.15
C ILE A 100 -18.63 -4.39 -20.83
N GLU A 101 -19.38 -5.19 -20.07
CA GLU A 101 -20.44 -6.07 -20.60
C GLU A 101 -21.61 -5.28 -21.20
N LYS A 102 -22.21 -4.36 -20.42
CA LYS A 102 -23.49 -3.74 -20.79
C LYS A 102 -23.34 -2.43 -21.57
N LYS A 103 -22.33 -1.60 -21.21
CA LYS A 103 -22.14 -0.31 -21.88
C LYS A 103 -21.37 -0.45 -23.20
N HIS A 104 -20.40 -1.36 -23.24
CA HIS A 104 -19.49 -1.52 -24.37
C HIS A 104 -19.62 -2.85 -25.10
N ASN A 105 -20.64 -3.67 -24.78
CA ASN A 105 -20.92 -4.97 -25.43
C ASN A 105 -19.64 -5.83 -25.52
N ASP A 106 -18.98 -6.03 -24.40
CA ASP A 106 -17.71 -6.76 -24.26
C ASP A 106 -16.50 -6.17 -24.99
N ASN A 107 -16.64 -4.96 -25.56
CA ASN A 107 -15.49 -4.25 -26.15
C ASN A 107 -14.61 -3.64 -25.05
N PHE A 108 -13.61 -4.39 -24.66
CA PHE A 108 -12.68 -4.02 -23.58
C PHE A 108 -11.88 -2.74 -23.91
N LEU A 109 -11.40 -2.61 -25.16
CA LEU A 109 -10.62 -1.44 -25.58
C LEU A 109 -11.45 -0.16 -25.55
N ALA A 110 -12.73 -0.24 -25.86
CA ALA A 110 -13.62 0.90 -25.69
C ALA A 110 -13.84 1.22 -24.22
N ALA A 111 -14.03 0.20 -23.38
CA ALA A 111 -14.32 0.36 -21.96
C ALA A 111 -13.15 0.97 -21.18
N ILE A 112 -11.90 0.58 -21.44
CA ILE A 112 -10.74 1.15 -20.72
C ILE A 112 -10.47 2.62 -21.09
N ASN A 113 -11.03 3.09 -22.18
CA ASN A 113 -11.00 4.50 -22.59
C ASN A 113 -12.12 5.35 -21.96
N ASP A 114 -13.02 4.74 -21.20
CA ASP A 114 -14.04 5.48 -20.45
C ASP A 114 -13.39 6.46 -19.45
N PRO A 115 -14.08 7.59 -19.20
CA PRO A 115 -13.64 8.53 -18.17
C PRO A 115 -13.59 7.88 -16.79
N ILE A 116 -12.55 8.19 -16.01
CA ILE A 116 -12.31 7.61 -14.67
C ILE A 116 -13.50 7.82 -13.71
N ARG A 117 -14.30 8.88 -13.92
CA ARG A 117 -15.52 9.13 -13.14
C ARG A 117 -16.52 7.97 -13.19
N SER A 118 -16.45 7.10 -14.21
CA SER A 118 -17.35 5.94 -14.33
C SER A 118 -17.07 4.85 -13.29
N ILE A 119 -15.85 4.82 -12.73
CA ILE A 119 -15.44 3.83 -11.74
C ILE A 119 -14.95 4.42 -10.42
N MET A 120 -14.82 5.75 -10.29
CA MET A 120 -14.37 6.38 -9.05
C MET A 120 -15.36 6.18 -7.91
N THR A 121 -14.86 6.26 -6.69
CA THR A 121 -15.68 6.44 -5.48
C THR A 121 -15.89 7.93 -5.26
N SER A 122 -17.15 8.39 -5.28
CA SER A 122 -17.50 9.82 -5.14
C SER A 122 -17.64 10.25 -3.68
N ASP A 123 -18.06 9.32 -2.79
CA ASP A 123 -18.18 9.56 -1.36
C ASP A 123 -16.83 9.30 -0.68
N VAL A 124 -15.96 10.32 -0.70
CA VAL A 124 -14.58 10.22 -0.22
C VAL A 124 -14.52 10.59 1.25
N VAL A 125 -14.01 9.68 2.08
CA VAL A 125 -13.65 10.00 3.46
C VAL A 125 -12.41 10.90 3.43
N THR A 126 -12.53 12.12 3.93
CA THR A 126 -11.46 13.12 3.99
C THR A 126 -11.27 13.61 5.42
N MET A 127 -10.14 14.24 5.70
CA MET A 127 -9.84 14.89 6.98
C MET A 127 -9.31 16.31 6.76
N SER A 128 -9.47 17.13 7.79
CA SER A 128 -8.91 18.48 7.80
C SER A 128 -7.40 18.45 8.08
N HIS A 129 -6.66 19.38 7.52
CA HIS A 129 -5.25 19.60 7.86
C HIS A 129 -5.01 19.93 9.35
N LYS A 130 -6.09 20.22 10.09
CA LYS A 130 -6.07 20.53 11.54
C LYS A 130 -6.30 19.31 12.42
N ASP A 131 -6.69 18.17 11.82
CA ASP A 131 -6.98 16.95 12.57
C ASP A 131 -5.70 16.26 13.06
N SER A 132 -5.88 15.28 13.93
CA SER A 132 -4.79 14.55 14.55
C SER A 132 -4.46 13.24 13.84
N VAL A 133 -3.21 12.79 14.01
CA VAL A 133 -2.72 11.47 13.59
C VAL A 133 -3.58 10.35 14.19
N THR A 134 -3.92 10.45 15.48
CA THR A 134 -4.72 9.43 16.18
C THR A 134 -6.14 9.29 15.60
N GLU A 135 -6.78 10.41 15.25
CA GLU A 135 -8.08 10.40 14.58
C GLU A 135 -7.99 9.76 13.20
N ALA A 136 -6.92 10.05 12.44
CA ALA A 136 -6.72 9.44 11.14
C ALA A 136 -6.57 7.92 11.20
N VAL A 137 -5.86 7.38 12.21
CA VAL A 137 -5.77 5.93 12.44
C VAL A 137 -7.16 5.33 12.69
N LYS A 138 -7.96 5.94 13.57
CA LYS A 138 -9.32 5.48 13.87
C LYS A 138 -10.19 5.46 12.62
N VAL A 139 -10.20 6.57 11.86
CA VAL A 139 -10.98 6.69 10.62
C VAL A 139 -10.57 5.63 9.60
N MET A 140 -9.26 5.36 9.43
CA MET A 140 -8.79 4.31 8.52
C MET A 140 -9.28 2.92 8.92
N LEU A 141 -9.26 2.59 10.20
CA LEU A 141 -9.68 1.29 10.71
C LEU A 141 -11.20 1.13 10.66
N ASP A 142 -11.96 2.13 11.11
CA ASP A 142 -13.43 2.10 11.15
C ASP A 142 -14.03 2.00 9.74
N HIS A 143 -13.52 2.76 8.80
CA HIS A 143 -13.95 2.74 7.40
C HIS A 143 -13.26 1.67 6.54
N LYS A 144 -12.29 0.93 7.09
CA LYS A 144 -11.48 -0.08 6.39
C LYS A 144 -10.79 0.45 5.13
N ILE A 145 -10.38 1.72 5.18
CA ILE A 145 -9.69 2.40 4.07
C ILE A 145 -8.19 2.51 4.34
N GLY A 146 -7.40 2.49 3.28
CA GLY A 146 -5.92 2.52 3.38
C GLY A 146 -5.32 3.90 3.14
N SER A 147 -6.14 4.95 3.02
CA SER A 147 -5.68 6.34 2.86
C SER A 147 -6.79 7.33 3.03
N ILE A 148 -6.42 8.54 3.41
CA ILE A 148 -7.33 9.66 3.59
C ILE A 148 -6.70 10.89 2.93
N PRO A 149 -7.36 11.53 1.95
CA PRO A 149 -6.99 12.85 1.48
C PRO A 149 -7.18 13.88 2.60
N VAL A 150 -6.21 14.76 2.77
CA VAL A 150 -6.24 15.85 3.76
C VAL A 150 -6.54 17.16 3.04
N LEU A 151 -7.54 17.88 3.54
CA LEU A 151 -8.04 19.10 2.93
C LEU A 151 -7.70 20.33 3.77
N ASP A 152 -7.56 21.48 3.09
CA ASP A 152 -7.51 22.80 3.72
C ASP A 152 -8.91 23.35 4.01
N ASP A 153 -8.96 24.59 4.53
CA ASP A 153 -10.21 25.30 4.83
C ASP A 153 -11.03 25.66 3.58
N GLU A 154 -10.42 25.58 2.37
CA GLU A 154 -11.09 25.82 1.08
C GLU A 154 -11.54 24.49 0.40
N GLU A 155 -11.43 23.35 1.10
CA GLU A 155 -11.71 21.99 0.60
C GLU A 155 -10.80 21.53 -0.54
N LYS A 156 -9.59 22.11 -0.64
CA LYS A 156 -8.55 21.67 -1.58
C LYS A 156 -7.64 20.65 -0.91
N ILE A 157 -7.12 19.71 -1.72
CA ILE A 157 -6.20 18.69 -1.22
C ILE A 157 -4.84 19.33 -0.91
N VAL A 158 -4.40 19.23 0.33
CA VAL A 158 -3.08 19.67 0.80
C VAL A 158 -2.17 18.54 1.23
N GLY A 159 -2.71 17.32 1.30
CA GLY A 159 -1.94 16.13 1.62
C GLY A 159 -2.74 14.85 1.42
N ILE A 160 -2.05 13.73 1.51
CA ILE A 160 -2.64 12.40 1.61
C ILE A 160 -1.87 11.59 2.64
N ILE A 161 -2.59 10.92 3.53
CA ILE A 161 -2.01 10.03 4.52
C ILE A 161 -2.43 8.59 4.24
N THR A 162 -1.54 7.63 4.46
CA THR A 162 -1.77 6.22 4.14
C THR A 162 -1.38 5.30 5.29
N GLU A 163 -1.91 4.07 5.30
CA GLU A 163 -1.49 3.00 6.24
C GLU A 163 0.04 2.86 6.29
N ARG A 164 0.70 3.02 5.13
CA ARG A 164 2.15 2.94 5.02
C ARG A 164 2.86 4.04 5.82
N ASP A 165 2.36 5.26 5.77
CA ASP A 165 3.00 6.40 6.45
C ASP A 165 2.98 6.18 7.96
N PHE A 166 1.89 5.62 8.49
CA PHE A 166 1.81 5.19 9.89
C PHE A 166 2.74 4.02 10.21
N ALA A 167 2.66 2.92 9.45
CA ALA A 167 3.46 1.74 9.71
C ALA A 167 4.96 2.08 9.73
N LEU A 168 5.42 2.92 8.79
CA LEU A 168 6.82 3.33 8.74
C LEU A 168 7.21 4.31 9.87
N SER A 169 6.28 5.11 10.37
CA SER A 169 6.55 5.99 11.52
C SER A 169 6.71 5.22 12.83
N MET A 170 6.18 4.01 12.90
CA MET A 170 6.24 3.14 14.10
C MET A 170 7.51 2.27 14.18
N ALA A 171 8.36 2.23 13.14
CA ALA A 171 9.53 1.35 13.07
C ALA A 171 10.44 1.43 14.31
N GLY A 172 10.63 2.62 14.88
CA GLY A 172 11.45 2.82 16.08
C GLY A 172 10.71 2.67 17.43
N LEU A 173 9.39 2.44 17.40
CA LEU A 173 8.54 2.37 18.59
C LEU A 173 8.09 0.93 18.91
N LEU A 174 7.96 0.07 17.89
CA LEU A 174 7.54 -1.33 18.01
C LEU A 174 8.76 -2.22 18.28
N THR A 175 9.24 -2.24 19.50
CA THR A 175 10.51 -2.93 19.86
C THR A 175 10.31 -4.37 20.34
N ASP A 176 9.19 -4.69 20.95
CA ASP A 176 8.98 -5.96 21.64
C ASP A 176 7.98 -6.89 20.94
N GLU A 177 7.06 -6.33 20.14
CA GLU A 177 6.04 -7.11 19.41
C GLU A 177 6.68 -7.90 18.26
N ILE A 178 6.16 -9.11 18.04
CA ILE A 178 6.60 -10.00 16.98
C ILE A 178 5.47 -10.29 15.98
N VAL A 179 5.85 -10.66 14.77
CA VAL A 179 4.94 -10.88 13.65
C VAL A 179 3.84 -11.90 13.96
N GLN A 180 4.16 -13.01 14.65
CA GLN A 180 3.17 -14.06 14.93
C GLN A 180 2.00 -13.60 15.82
N ASP A 181 2.18 -12.54 16.63
CA ASP A 181 1.16 -12.05 17.54
C ASP A 181 0.11 -11.17 16.83
N VAL A 182 0.45 -10.70 15.61
CA VAL A 182 -0.39 -9.76 14.85
C VAL A 182 -0.69 -10.21 13.42
N MET A 183 0.02 -11.23 12.89
CA MET A 183 -0.22 -11.73 11.54
C MET A 183 -1.60 -12.36 11.38
N ILE A 184 -2.11 -12.37 10.16
CA ILE A 184 -3.31 -13.12 9.79
C ILE A 184 -2.90 -14.56 9.46
N THR A 185 -3.49 -15.53 10.16
CA THR A 185 -3.20 -16.97 9.96
C THR A 185 -4.16 -17.65 9.00
N ASP A 186 -5.39 -17.15 8.85
CA ASP A 186 -6.35 -17.62 7.86
C ASP A 186 -6.08 -16.95 6.51
N VAL A 187 -5.10 -17.51 5.77
CA VAL A 187 -4.58 -16.91 4.55
C VAL A 187 -5.30 -17.46 3.33
N LEU A 188 -5.99 -16.59 2.60
CA LEU A 188 -6.49 -16.94 1.26
C LEU A 188 -5.32 -17.06 0.29
N THR A 189 -5.21 -18.21 -0.36
CA THR A 189 -4.17 -18.54 -1.33
C THR A 189 -4.76 -18.83 -2.70
N THR A 190 -3.91 -18.84 -3.72
CA THR A 190 -4.26 -19.25 -5.08
C THR A 190 -3.15 -20.11 -5.67
N THR A 191 -3.36 -20.67 -6.88
CA THR A 191 -2.38 -21.50 -7.57
C THR A 191 -1.88 -20.84 -8.86
N PRO A 192 -0.68 -21.20 -9.38
CA PRO A 192 -0.14 -20.59 -10.59
C PRO A 192 -1.04 -20.68 -11.82
N GLY A 193 -1.87 -21.71 -11.90
CA GLY A 193 -2.80 -21.95 -13.01
C GLY A 193 -4.11 -21.16 -12.94
N THR A 194 -4.34 -20.40 -11.89
CA THR A 194 -5.57 -19.63 -11.70
C THR A 194 -5.65 -18.49 -12.73
N PRO A 195 -6.81 -18.25 -13.40
CA PRO A 195 -7.00 -17.11 -14.28
C PRO A 195 -6.87 -15.78 -13.54
N ILE A 196 -6.42 -14.74 -14.26
CA ILE A 196 -6.34 -13.35 -13.74
C ILE A 196 -7.71 -12.90 -13.23
N GLU A 197 -8.78 -13.14 -14.00
CA GLU A 197 -10.15 -12.80 -13.62
C GLU A 197 -10.56 -13.40 -12.27
N SER A 198 -10.26 -14.69 -12.07
CA SER A 198 -10.59 -15.39 -10.83
C SER A 198 -9.83 -14.80 -9.63
N SER A 199 -8.55 -14.49 -9.81
CA SER A 199 -7.72 -13.86 -8.77
C SER A 199 -8.21 -12.44 -8.46
N THR A 200 -8.64 -11.69 -9.49
CA THR A 200 -9.26 -10.37 -9.35
C THR A 200 -10.55 -10.44 -8.53
N LYS A 201 -11.42 -11.42 -8.82
CA LYS A 201 -12.64 -11.68 -8.05
C LYS A 201 -12.36 -11.99 -6.58
N ILE A 202 -11.35 -12.81 -6.30
CA ILE A 202 -10.93 -13.12 -4.92
C ILE A 202 -10.48 -11.84 -4.22
N MET A 203 -9.63 -11.03 -4.86
CA MET A 203 -9.13 -9.79 -4.28
C MET A 203 -10.26 -8.80 -3.96
N VAL A 204 -11.16 -8.54 -4.91
CA VAL A 204 -12.24 -7.57 -4.73
C VAL A 204 -13.23 -8.01 -3.67
N ARG A 205 -13.69 -9.26 -3.72
CA ARG A 205 -14.70 -9.80 -2.77
C ARG A 205 -14.20 -9.85 -1.32
N ASN A 206 -12.90 -10.06 -1.12
CA ASN A 206 -12.28 -10.16 0.20
C ASN A 206 -11.52 -8.88 0.59
N ASN A 207 -11.58 -7.82 -0.22
CA ASN A 207 -10.84 -6.57 -0.01
C ASN A 207 -9.32 -6.80 0.19
N LEU A 208 -8.74 -7.72 -0.60
CA LEU A 208 -7.34 -8.10 -0.56
C LEU A 208 -6.56 -7.43 -1.70
N ARG A 209 -5.40 -6.89 -1.38
CA ARG A 209 -4.50 -6.28 -2.39
C ARG A 209 -3.40 -7.25 -2.84
N ARG A 210 -3.33 -8.46 -2.23
CA ARG A 210 -2.35 -9.50 -2.54
C ARG A 210 -2.86 -10.87 -2.13
N ILE A 211 -2.43 -11.89 -2.86
CA ILE A 211 -2.75 -13.29 -2.58
C ILE A 211 -1.46 -14.11 -2.75
N PRO A 212 -1.00 -14.83 -1.72
CA PRO A 212 0.09 -15.78 -1.87
C PRO A 212 -0.28 -16.88 -2.86
N VAL A 213 0.69 -17.26 -3.71
CA VAL A 213 0.52 -18.30 -4.72
C VAL A 213 1.26 -19.54 -4.25
N VAL A 214 0.53 -20.66 -4.16
CA VAL A 214 1.06 -21.93 -3.65
C VAL A 214 0.97 -23.03 -4.71
N SER A 215 1.92 -23.97 -4.66
CA SER A 215 1.91 -25.19 -5.44
C SER A 215 2.05 -26.38 -4.48
N GLY A 216 0.97 -27.12 -4.24
CA GLY A 216 0.86 -27.96 -3.08
C GLY A 216 0.98 -27.14 -1.80
N ASP A 217 1.86 -27.54 -0.89
CA ASP A 217 2.11 -26.83 0.38
C ASP A 217 3.20 -25.75 0.28
N LYS A 218 3.82 -25.59 -0.91
CA LYS A 218 4.94 -24.64 -1.08
C LYS A 218 4.48 -23.31 -1.60
N LEU A 219 4.95 -22.24 -0.96
CA LEU A 219 4.82 -20.89 -1.46
C LEU A 219 5.74 -20.72 -2.70
N VAL A 220 5.15 -20.37 -3.85
CA VAL A 220 5.88 -20.23 -5.14
C VAL A 220 5.82 -18.83 -5.69
N GLY A 221 5.05 -17.92 -5.09
CA GLY A 221 4.93 -16.55 -5.56
C GLY A 221 3.90 -15.75 -4.78
N ILE A 222 3.70 -14.53 -5.23
CA ILE A 222 2.63 -13.64 -4.78
C ILE A 222 2.06 -12.90 -5.97
N ILE A 223 0.74 -12.77 -6.03
CA ILE A 223 0.05 -11.89 -6.98
C ILE A 223 -0.53 -10.70 -6.24
N THR A 224 -0.32 -9.49 -6.76
CA THR A 224 -0.81 -8.26 -6.15
C THR A 224 -1.68 -7.46 -7.12
N SER A 225 -2.48 -6.54 -6.58
CA SER A 225 -3.24 -5.59 -7.40
C SER A 225 -2.33 -4.75 -8.32
N THR A 226 -1.10 -4.47 -7.89
CA THR A 226 -0.11 -3.75 -8.71
C THR A 226 0.37 -4.56 -9.91
N ASP A 227 0.50 -5.88 -9.76
CA ASP A 227 0.91 -6.77 -10.87
C ASP A 227 -0.19 -6.81 -11.94
N ILE A 228 -1.45 -6.87 -11.52
CA ILE A 228 -2.60 -6.81 -12.43
C ILE A 228 -2.67 -5.43 -13.12
N LEU A 229 -2.43 -4.33 -12.38
CA LEU A 229 -2.36 -3.00 -13.00
C LEU A 229 -1.24 -2.89 -14.03
N LYS A 230 -0.03 -3.41 -13.72
CA LYS A 230 1.10 -3.40 -14.66
C LYS A 230 0.78 -4.17 -15.92
N PHE A 231 0.14 -5.32 -15.77
CA PHE A 231 -0.32 -6.12 -16.87
C PHE A 231 -1.30 -5.35 -17.79
N LEU A 232 -2.22 -4.57 -17.21
CA LEU A 232 -3.12 -3.69 -17.97
C LEU A 232 -2.44 -2.50 -18.64
N GLY A 233 -1.38 -1.98 -18.05
CA GLY A 233 -0.61 -0.87 -18.61
C GLY A 233 0.36 -1.30 -19.71
N ASP A 234 0.51 -2.60 -19.94
CA ASP A 234 1.41 -3.13 -20.95
C ASP A 234 0.80 -3.01 -22.36
N LYS A 235 1.36 -2.09 -23.16
CA LYS A 235 0.89 -1.84 -24.53
C LYS A 235 1.14 -3.01 -25.47
N GLU A 236 2.17 -3.81 -25.23
CA GLU A 236 2.48 -4.99 -26.05
C GLU A 236 1.41 -6.07 -25.86
N MET A 237 0.85 -6.18 -24.66
CA MET A 237 -0.26 -7.06 -24.38
C MET A 237 -1.49 -6.74 -25.26
N PHE A 238 -1.84 -5.45 -25.35
CA PHE A 238 -2.98 -5.03 -26.18
C PHE A 238 -2.73 -5.18 -27.69
N SER A 239 -1.48 -5.02 -28.14
CA SER A 239 -1.13 -5.20 -29.55
C SER A 239 -1.22 -6.67 -30.02
N ASN A 240 -1.10 -7.61 -29.09
CA ASN A 240 -1.17 -9.04 -29.37
C ASN A 240 -2.58 -9.64 -29.19
N MET A 241 -3.57 -8.84 -28.81
CA MET A 241 -4.96 -9.29 -28.73
C MET A 241 -5.50 -9.64 -30.12
N THR A 242 -5.93 -10.89 -30.26
CA THR A 242 -6.54 -11.39 -31.52
C THR A 242 -8.01 -10.97 -31.68
N SER A 243 -8.63 -10.49 -30.59
CA SER A 243 -10.00 -10.00 -30.56
C SER A 243 -10.10 -8.74 -29.68
N ASN A 244 -11.14 -7.91 -29.91
CA ASN A 244 -11.43 -6.78 -29.03
C ASN A 244 -12.03 -7.20 -27.67
N SER A 245 -12.14 -8.50 -27.45
CA SER A 245 -12.65 -9.10 -26.21
C SER A 245 -11.55 -9.15 -25.17
N GLY A 246 -11.72 -8.43 -24.07
CA GLY A 246 -10.81 -8.51 -22.91
C GLY A 246 -10.83 -9.86 -22.18
N LEU A 247 -11.76 -10.76 -22.56
CA LEU A 247 -11.91 -12.08 -21.94
C LEU A 247 -10.67 -12.97 -22.14
N ASP A 248 -10.03 -12.91 -23.32
CA ASP A 248 -8.82 -13.70 -23.60
C ASP A 248 -7.67 -13.32 -22.66
N VAL A 249 -7.55 -12.02 -22.38
CA VAL A 249 -6.54 -11.46 -21.49
C VAL A 249 -6.82 -11.83 -20.04
N LEU A 250 -8.05 -11.76 -19.61
CA LEU A 250 -8.46 -12.08 -18.24
C LEU A 250 -8.41 -13.58 -17.95
N ASN A 251 -8.44 -14.44 -18.98
CA ASN A 251 -8.27 -15.88 -18.88
C ASN A 251 -6.81 -16.33 -18.78
N MET A 252 -5.83 -15.45 -19.01
CA MET A 252 -4.42 -15.76 -18.82
C MET A 252 -4.16 -16.18 -17.38
N LYS A 253 -3.16 -17.10 -17.21
CA LYS A 253 -2.79 -17.63 -15.90
C LYS A 253 -2.00 -16.57 -15.11
N ILE A 254 -2.23 -16.50 -13.80
CA ILE A 254 -1.44 -15.59 -12.95
C ILE A 254 0.03 -15.92 -12.89
N SER A 255 0.45 -17.16 -13.25
CA SER A 255 1.87 -17.52 -13.37
C SER A 255 2.66 -16.64 -14.34
N GLU A 256 1.98 -15.97 -15.28
CA GLU A 256 2.59 -15.09 -16.27
C GLU A 256 2.90 -13.68 -15.72
N ILE A 257 2.21 -13.29 -14.63
CA ILE A 257 2.32 -11.94 -14.06
C ILE A 257 2.67 -11.90 -12.58
N MET A 258 2.57 -13.02 -11.86
CA MET A 258 2.91 -13.08 -10.43
C MET A 258 4.40 -12.83 -10.19
N GLN A 259 4.73 -12.41 -8.97
CA GLN A 259 6.12 -12.26 -8.52
C GLN A 259 6.61 -13.59 -7.94
N PRO A 260 7.60 -14.24 -8.55
CA PRO A 260 8.15 -15.50 -8.02
C PRO A 260 9.18 -15.27 -6.91
N ASN A 261 9.90 -14.14 -6.93
CA ASN A 261 10.91 -13.78 -5.93
C ASN A 261 10.27 -12.86 -4.88
N ILE A 262 9.79 -13.48 -3.82
CA ILE A 262 9.06 -12.79 -2.74
C ILE A 262 9.92 -12.65 -1.49
N SER A 263 9.76 -11.52 -0.81
CA SER A 263 10.26 -11.38 0.55
C SER A 263 9.33 -12.17 1.48
N ILE A 264 9.89 -13.11 2.20
CA ILE A 264 9.21 -13.89 3.24
C ILE A 264 9.67 -13.41 4.62
N ILE A 265 8.82 -13.60 5.61
CA ILE A 265 9.05 -13.20 7.00
C ILE A 265 8.96 -14.44 7.88
N GLU A 266 9.78 -14.52 8.92
CA GLU A 266 9.66 -15.53 9.95
C GLU A 266 8.70 -15.06 11.07
N PRO A 267 7.95 -15.98 11.72
CA PRO A 267 7.00 -15.62 12.78
C PRO A 267 7.60 -14.82 13.94
N LEU A 268 8.85 -15.08 14.29
CA LEU A 268 9.55 -14.43 15.40
C LEU A 268 10.22 -13.09 15.02
N THR A 269 10.06 -12.63 13.79
CA THR A 269 10.57 -11.31 13.36
C THR A 269 9.90 -10.21 14.19
N ARG A 270 10.70 -9.25 14.68
CA ARG A 270 10.16 -8.08 15.39
C ARG A 270 9.44 -7.14 14.41
N LEU A 271 8.38 -6.49 14.88
CA LEU A 271 7.63 -5.56 14.02
C LEU A 271 8.46 -4.36 13.57
N GLY A 272 9.40 -3.90 14.40
CA GLY A 272 10.35 -2.85 14.01
C GLY A 272 11.19 -3.25 12.80
N ASP A 273 11.79 -4.45 12.82
CA ASP A 273 12.60 -4.99 11.72
C ASP A 273 11.74 -5.20 10.46
N LEU A 274 10.48 -5.62 10.64
CA LEU A 274 9.50 -5.74 9.56
C LEU A 274 9.21 -4.38 8.89
N CYS A 275 9.03 -3.32 9.68
CA CYS A 275 8.80 -1.97 9.16
C CYS A 275 9.99 -1.48 8.32
N ASP A 276 11.22 -1.75 8.78
CA ASP A 276 12.43 -1.41 8.04
C ASP A 276 12.53 -2.20 6.73
N LEU A 277 12.19 -3.50 6.74
CA LEU A 277 12.12 -4.31 5.53
C LEU A 277 11.05 -3.78 4.55
N PHE A 278 9.87 -3.42 5.05
CA PHE A 278 8.80 -2.85 4.21
C PHE A 278 9.25 -1.55 3.54
N LYS A 279 10.02 -0.73 4.25
CA LYS A 279 10.61 0.49 3.73
C LYS A 279 11.68 0.21 2.67
N GLU A 280 12.66 -0.65 3.00
CA GLU A 280 13.78 -1.02 2.11
C GLU A 280 13.30 -1.64 0.80
N LYS A 281 12.43 -2.65 0.90
CA LYS A 281 11.92 -3.39 -0.27
C LYS A 281 10.76 -2.70 -0.98
N ASN A 282 10.27 -1.58 -0.45
CA ASN A 282 9.09 -0.86 -0.95
C ASN A 282 7.83 -1.75 -1.08
N ILE A 283 7.61 -2.65 -0.12
CA ILE A 283 6.45 -3.55 -0.05
C ILE A 283 5.55 -3.16 1.12
N GLY A 284 4.26 -3.48 1.05
CA GLY A 284 3.29 -3.19 2.10
C GLY A 284 2.66 -4.45 2.70
N GLY A 285 3.38 -5.57 2.65
CA GLY A 285 3.00 -6.84 3.26
C GLY A 285 3.73 -8.00 2.64
N ALA A 286 3.91 -9.07 3.43
CA ALA A 286 4.67 -10.24 3.06
C ALA A 286 4.06 -11.51 3.64
N PRO A 287 4.20 -12.67 2.96
CA PRO A 287 3.89 -13.98 3.53
C PRO A 287 4.80 -14.29 4.72
N VAL A 288 4.21 -14.92 5.75
CA VAL A 288 4.94 -15.42 6.90
C VAL A 288 5.14 -16.93 6.71
N VAL A 289 6.39 -17.36 6.76
CA VAL A 289 6.78 -18.74 6.46
C VAL A 289 7.54 -19.32 7.65
N LYS A 290 7.21 -20.56 8.02
CA LYS A 290 7.90 -21.36 9.02
C LYS A 290 8.12 -22.76 8.46
N ASP A 291 9.34 -23.28 8.55
CA ASP A 291 9.71 -24.62 8.07
C ASP A 291 9.22 -24.85 6.61
N ASP A 292 9.50 -23.89 5.73
CA ASP A 292 9.09 -23.86 4.31
C ASP A 292 7.57 -23.84 4.06
N LYS A 293 6.74 -23.67 5.09
CA LYS A 293 5.28 -23.62 4.99
C LYS A 293 4.76 -22.22 5.22
N LEU A 294 3.78 -21.83 4.41
CA LEU A 294 3.01 -20.61 4.64
C LEU A 294 2.18 -20.75 5.92
N VAL A 295 2.46 -19.91 6.92
CA VAL A 295 1.76 -19.93 8.23
C VAL A 295 0.96 -18.64 8.49
N GLY A 296 1.15 -17.62 7.68
CA GLY A 296 0.44 -16.36 7.84
C GLY A 296 0.77 -15.36 6.74
N ILE A 297 0.15 -14.21 6.84
CA ILE A 297 0.46 -13.01 6.07
C ILE A 297 0.45 -11.80 6.98
N ILE A 298 1.37 -10.87 6.77
CA ILE A 298 1.46 -9.61 7.54
C ILE A 298 1.46 -8.42 6.59
N THR A 299 0.75 -7.36 6.95
CA THR A 299 0.58 -6.16 6.13
C THR A 299 0.73 -4.87 6.95
N GLU A 300 0.83 -3.73 6.26
CA GLU A 300 0.81 -2.39 6.88
C GLU A 300 -0.43 -2.19 7.77
N ARG A 301 -1.59 -2.76 7.39
CA ARG A 301 -2.83 -2.68 8.18
C ARG A 301 -2.75 -3.42 9.50
N ASP A 302 -2.07 -4.56 9.54
CA ASP A 302 -1.94 -5.35 10.76
C ASP A 302 -1.06 -4.61 11.77
N ILE A 303 -0.01 -3.93 11.29
CA ILE A 303 0.81 -3.02 12.11
C ILE A 303 -0.05 -1.84 12.62
N LEU A 304 -0.89 -1.25 11.76
CA LEU A 304 -1.78 -0.15 12.16
C LEU A 304 -2.74 -0.57 13.29
N ASN A 305 -3.23 -1.81 13.26
CA ASN A 305 -4.11 -2.35 14.29
C ASN A 305 -3.44 -2.47 15.67
N THR A 306 -2.11 -2.53 15.76
CA THR A 306 -1.42 -2.60 17.06
C THR A 306 -1.43 -1.24 17.77
N ILE A 307 -1.45 -0.13 17.01
CA ILE A 307 -1.37 1.24 17.53
C ILE A 307 -2.56 1.59 18.46
N LEU A 308 -3.73 1.01 18.21
CA LEU A 308 -4.94 1.29 19.01
C LEU A 308 -5.18 0.30 20.16
N LYS A 309 -4.27 -0.68 20.36
CA LYS A 309 -4.42 -1.66 21.44
C LYS A 309 -3.81 -1.18 22.77
N ASP A 310 -3.00 -0.11 22.71
CA ASP A 310 -2.40 0.58 23.86
C ASP A 310 -3.25 1.83 24.21
#